data_ca646764a866d1e62515b3f2dfa0efd2
#
_entry.id   ca646764a866d1e62515b3f2dfa0efd2
#
_cell.length_a   1.000
_cell.length_b   1.000
_cell.length_c   1.000
_cell.angle_alpha   90.00
_cell.angle_beta   90.00
_cell.angle_gamma   90.00
#
_symmetry.space_group_name_H-M   'P 1'
#
loop_
_entity.id
_entity.type
_entity.pdbx_description
1 polymer ?
#
loop_
_entity_poly.entity_id
_entity_poly.type
_entity_poly.pdbx_seq_one_letter_code
_entity_poly.pdbx_strand_id
1 'polypeptide(L)'
;MNLNLNGLTALVTASTGGIGLEIARSLAIEGARVIVNGRTQSNVEKALTELRRDLSSADLVGLAADNGTAGGCATTLSTWPQVDILVNNLGIYEAIGFFDETDGAWQKMFEINIMSGVRLARQYLNGMLERGHGRIVFISSESGISPAPEMAHYSATKTMQLGIARSLAELTRGTKVTVNSVLPGPTRTDGVEKFIQDVFPGLTQAEAECRFIAENRPTSLIGRLIDPREIGDIVAFVCSARASVINGSCIRAEGGLVRTIC
;
A
#
# COMPACT_ATOMS: atom_id res chain seq x y z
N MET A 1 -21.69 -2.23 0.58
CA MET A 1 -21.62 -3.35 1.56
C MET A 1 -21.14 -2.71 2.84
N ASN A 2 -21.77 -2.91 3.96
CA ASN A 2 -21.26 -2.42 5.24
C ASN A 2 -20.15 -3.37 5.72
N LEU A 3 -18.92 -2.90 5.82
CA LEU A 3 -17.76 -3.68 6.28
C LEU A 3 -17.60 -3.64 7.80
N ASN A 4 -18.32 -2.70 8.45
CA ASN A 4 -18.41 -2.54 9.90
C ASN A 4 -17.04 -2.48 10.59
N LEU A 5 -16.24 -1.47 10.23
CA LEU A 5 -14.95 -1.21 10.85
C LEU A 5 -15.04 -0.27 12.06
N ASN A 6 -16.26 0.03 12.53
CA ASN A 6 -16.50 0.89 13.68
C ASN A 6 -15.75 0.39 14.92
N GLY A 7 -15.08 1.32 15.61
CA GLY A 7 -14.31 1.03 16.81
C GLY A 7 -12.92 0.44 16.57
N LEU A 8 -12.55 0.18 15.31
CA LEU A 8 -11.21 -0.27 14.95
C LEU A 8 -10.31 0.93 14.62
N THR A 9 -9.04 0.84 15.04
CA THR A 9 -8.00 1.83 14.72
C THR A 9 -7.12 1.30 13.60
N ALA A 10 -7.01 2.05 12.50
CA ALA A 10 -6.21 1.71 11.33
C ALA A 10 -5.05 2.69 11.15
N LEU A 11 -3.84 2.17 10.98
CA LEU A 11 -2.67 2.94 10.53
C LEU A 11 -2.42 2.63 9.06
N VAL A 12 -2.40 3.68 8.23
CA VAL A 12 -2.01 3.57 6.82
C VAL A 12 -0.72 4.37 6.61
N THR A 13 0.39 3.68 6.31
CA THR A 13 1.67 4.37 6.08
C THR A 13 1.69 5.07 4.73
N ALA A 14 2.36 6.24 4.65
CA ALA A 14 2.43 7.08 3.45
C ALA A 14 1.03 7.37 2.83
N SER A 15 0.07 7.77 3.66
CA SER A 15 -1.33 7.98 3.27
C SER A 15 -1.69 9.46 3.03
N THR A 16 -0.71 10.28 2.66
CA THR A 16 -0.95 11.71 2.33
C THR A 16 -1.22 11.95 0.84
N GLY A 17 -1.35 10.90 0.03
CA GLY A 17 -1.64 10.98 -1.40
C GLY A 17 -1.76 9.60 -2.04
N GLY A 18 -2.18 9.56 -3.29
CA GLY A 18 -2.25 8.36 -4.13
C GLY A 18 -3.05 7.22 -3.50
N ILE A 19 -2.56 5.99 -3.68
CA ILE A 19 -3.21 4.77 -3.16
C ILE A 19 -3.43 4.85 -1.64
N GLY A 20 -2.44 5.34 -0.89
CA GLY A 20 -2.53 5.41 0.58
C GLY A 20 -3.64 6.33 1.08
N LEU A 21 -3.88 7.45 0.41
CA LEU A 21 -4.95 8.38 0.75
C LEU A 21 -6.33 7.76 0.50
N GLU A 22 -6.50 7.05 -0.62
CA GLU A 22 -7.77 6.40 -0.93
C GLU A 22 -8.03 5.16 -0.05
N ILE A 23 -6.97 4.44 0.36
CA ILE A 23 -7.10 3.41 1.41
C ILE A 23 -7.59 4.05 2.73
N ALA A 24 -6.99 5.17 3.14
CA ALA A 24 -7.41 5.88 4.35
C ALA A 24 -8.87 6.35 4.23
N ARG A 25 -9.27 6.84 3.06
CA ARG A 25 -10.65 7.24 2.74
C ARG A 25 -11.63 6.08 2.87
N SER A 26 -11.35 4.95 2.20
CA SER A 26 -12.24 3.77 2.22
C SER A 26 -12.40 3.18 3.62
N LEU A 27 -11.31 3.10 4.41
CA LEU A 27 -11.36 2.65 5.80
C LEU A 27 -12.21 3.60 6.68
N ALA A 28 -12.08 4.92 6.47
CA ALA A 28 -12.82 5.92 7.20
C ALA A 28 -14.33 5.91 6.85
N ILE A 29 -14.68 5.69 5.58
CA ILE A 29 -16.08 5.51 5.12
C ILE A 29 -16.75 4.33 5.85
N GLU A 30 -16.00 3.27 6.10
CA GLU A 30 -16.48 2.07 6.78
C GLU A 30 -16.44 2.18 8.33
N GLY A 31 -16.09 3.36 8.85
CA GLY A 31 -16.21 3.74 10.26
C GLY A 31 -14.95 3.52 11.11
N ALA A 32 -13.81 3.17 10.51
CA ALA A 32 -12.57 3.07 11.26
C ALA A 32 -12.07 4.45 11.71
N ARG A 33 -11.42 4.52 12.90
CA ARG A 33 -10.49 5.60 13.21
C ARG A 33 -9.25 5.41 12.35
N VAL A 34 -8.89 6.40 11.53
CA VAL A 34 -7.75 6.27 10.61
C VAL A 34 -6.62 7.21 10.98
N ILE A 35 -5.44 6.65 11.20
CA ILE A 35 -4.19 7.37 11.39
C ILE A 35 -3.57 7.61 10.01
N VAL A 36 -3.69 8.85 9.54
CA VAL A 36 -3.11 9.32 8.28
C VAL A 36 -1.64 9.67 8.52
N ASN A 37 -0.74 8.91 7.90
CA ASN A 37 0.70 9.07 8.11
C ASN A 37 1.39 9.69 6.89
N GLY A 38 2.29 10.61 7.16
CA GLY A 38 3.18 11.23 6.19
C GLY A 38 4.48 11.70 6.81
N ARG A 39 5.47 12.05 5.99
CA ARG A 39 6.80 12.47 6.45
C ARG A 39 6.79 13.83 7.15
N THR A 40 5.89 14.74 6.76
CA THR A 40 5.85 16.11 7.27
C THR A 40 4.46 16.45 7.78
N GLN A 41 4.41 17.28 8.82
CA GLN A 41 3.15 17.78 9.40
C GLN A 41 2.28 18.48 8.32
N SER A 42 2.90 19.31 7.48
CA SER A 42 2.18 20.04 6.42
C SER A 42 1.44 19.11 5.44
N ASN A 43 2.09 18.00 5.01
CA ASN A 43 1.45 17.05 4.10
C ASN A 43 0.32 16.29 4.79
N VAL A 44 0.51 15.94 6.07
CA VAL A 44 -0.52 15.28 6.87
C VAL A 44 -1.75 16.19 7.04
N GLU A 45 -1.54 17.46 7.35
CA GLU A 45 -2.64 18.44 7.51
C GLU A 45 -3.41 18.66 6.21
N LYS A 46 -2.71 18.73 5.07
CA LYS A 46 -3.35 18.83 3.74
C LYS A 46 -4.24 17.62 3.46
N ALA A 47 -3.71 16.42 3.69
CA ALA A 47 -4.48 15.17 3.50
C ALA A 47 -5.69 15.09 4.44
N LEU A 48 -5.54 15.46 5.71
CA LEU A 48 -6.65 15.51 6.66
C LEU A 48 -7.71 16.53 6.23
N THR A 49 -7.30 17.69 5.72
CA THR A 49 -8.23 18.71 5.23
C THR A 49 -9.03 18.20 4.03
N GLU A 50 -8.36 17.54 3.11
CA GLU A 50 -9.00 16.92 1.94
C GLU A 50 -10.01 15.84 2.37
N LEU A 51 -9.59 14.90 3.20
CA LEU A 51 -10.47 13.82 3.66
C LEU A 51 -11.68 14.34 4.45
N ARG A 52 -11.49 15.34 5.34
CA ARG A 52 -12.56 15.93 6.15
C ARG A 52 -13.57 16.74 5.33
N ARG A 53 -13.15 17.30 4.20
CA ARG A 53 -14.09 17.99 3.29
C ARG A 53 -15.16 17.03 2.78
N ASP A 54 -14.78 15.79 2.48
CA ASP A 54 -15.67 14.78 1.92
C ASP A 54 -16.31 13.91 3.03
N LEU A 55 -15.63 13.76 4.17
CA LEU A 55 -15.97 12.87 5.28
C LEU A 55 -15.98 13.65 6.61
N SER A 56 -16.90 14.59 6.77
CA SER A 56 -16.94 15.52 7.90
C SER A 56 -17.11 14.87 9.29
N SER A 57 -17.69 13.66 9.35
CA SER A 57 -17.90 12.90 10.59
C SER A 57 -16.87 11.80 10.84
N ALA A 58 -15.90 11.61 9.95
CA ALA A 58 -14.90 10.55 10.07
C ALA A 58 -13.89 10.84 11.20
N ASP A 59 -13.51 9.78 11.93
CA ASP A 59 -12.49 9.87 12.97
C ASP A 59 -11.07 9.74 12.33
N LEU A 60 -10.51 10.90 11.99
CA LEU A 60 -9.24 11.02 11.28
C LEU A 60 -8.19 11.70 12.17
N VAL A 61 -7.03 11.06 12.33
CA VAL A 61 -5.91 11.56 13.13
C VAL A 61 -4.64 11.62 12.28
N GLY A 62 -3.84 12.66 12.45
CA GLY A 62 -2.59 12.83 11.72
C GLY A 62 -1.39 12.28 12.48
N LEU A 63 -0.42 11.73 11.75
CA LEU A 63 0.87 11.29 12.27
C LEU A 63 1.99 11.73 11.32
N ALA A 64 2.78 12.71 11.72
CA ALA A 64 3.99 13.12 11.01
C ALA A 64 5.18 12.26 11.49
N ALA A 65 5.55 11.25 10.72
CA ALA A 65 6.68 10.37 10.97
C ALA A 65 7.19 9.76 9.65
N ASP A 66 8.49 9.82 9.42
CA ASP A 66 9.11 9.18 8.25
C ASP A 66 9.36 7.70 8.50
N ASN A 67 8.35 6.88 8.27
CA ASN A 67 8.42 5.43 8.42
C ASN A 67 9.39 4.74 7.44
N GLY A 68 9.98 5.47 6.50
CA GLY A 68 11.12 4.98 5.70
C GLY A 68 12.42 4.86 6.50
N THR A 69 12.44 5.33 7.76
CA THR A 69 13.59 5.28 8.66
C THR A 69 13.28 4.52 9.95
N ALA A 70 14.31 3.98 10.60
CA ALA A 70 14.15 3.34 11.92
C ALA A 70 13.60 4.31 12.98
N GLY A 71 14.09 5.56 12.97
CA GLY A 71 13.63 6.61 13.88
C GLY A 71 12.16 6.97 13.69
N GLY A 72 11.71 7.11 12.44
CA GLY A 72 10.30 7.38 12.15
C GLY A 72 9.37 6.22 12.54
N CYS A 73 9.80 4.97 12.32
CA CYS A 73 9.06 3.81 12.83
C CYS A 73 8.97 3.83 14.36
N ALA A 74 10.06 4.16 15.07
CA ALA A 74 10.06 4.28 16.53
C ALA A 74 9.09 5.37 17.01
N THR A 75 9.06 6.53 16.35
CA THR A 75 8.08 7.60 16.61
C THR A 75 6.65 7.10 16.41
N THR A 76 6.37 6.39 15.33
CA THR A 76 5.05 5.81 15.06
C THR A 76 4.62 4.85 16.18
N LEU A 77 5.49 3.92 16.56
CA LEU A 77 5.23 2.91 17.59
C LEU A 77 5.07 3.51 19.00
N SER A 78 5.81 4.57 19.32
CA SER A 78 5.67 5.25 20.60
C SER A 78 4.40 6.09 20.69
N THR A 79 3.97 6.71 19.59
CA THR A 79 2.75 7.52 19.52
C THR A 79 1.49 6.65 19.45
N TRP A 80 1.56 5.56 18.71
CA TRP A 80 0.47 4.60 18.52
C TRP A 80 0.97 3.19 18.82
N PRO A 81 1.08 2.81 20.09
CA PRO A 81 1.64 1.51 20.48
C PRO A 81 0.75 0.33 20.06
N GLN A 82 -0.52 0.59 19.74
CA GLN A 82 -1.50 -0.42 19.37
C GLN A 82 -2.38 0.08 18.23
N VAL A 83 -2.59 -0.79 17.23
CA VAL A 83 -3.61 -0.61 16.17
C VAL A 83 -4.29 -1.96 15.91
N ASP A 84 -5.49 -1.93 15.31
CA ASP A 84 -6.24 -3.12 14.91
C ASP A 84 -5.97 -3.47 13.45
N ILE A 85 -5.65 -2.46 12.64
CA ILE A 85 -5.35 -2.58 11.22
C ILE A 85 -4.04 -1.86 10.93
N LEU A 86 -3.09 -2.57 10.32
CA LEU A 86 -1.86 -1.99 9.77
C LEU A 86 -1.86 -2.16 8.25
N VAL A 87 -1.83 -1.06 7.52
CA VAL A 87 -1.60 -1.06 6.08
C VAL A 87 -0.19 -0.53 5.79
N ASN A 88 0.72 -1.44 5.45
CA ASN A 88 2.07 -1.13 4.99
C ASN A 88 2.01 -0.70 3.52
N ASN A 89 1.67 0.58 3.28
CA ASN A 89 1.55 1.16 1.95
C ASN A 89 2.83 1.91 1.53
N LEU A 90 3.68 2.33 2.49
CA LEU A 90 4.91 3.04 2.15
C LEU A 90 5.77 2.24 1.17
N GLY A 91 6.14 2.90 0.08
CA GLY A 91 7.06 2.36 -0.91
C GLY A 91 7.52 3.45 -1.86
N ILE A 92 8.70 3.24 -2.42
CA ILE A 92 9.27 4.03 -3.50
C ILE A 92 9.51 3.13 -4.70
N TYR A 93 9.55 3.71 -5.88
CA TYR A 93 9.96 3.06 -7.11
C TYR A 93 10.86 4.01 -7.91
N GLU A 94 11.67 3.45 -8.75
CA GLU A 94 12.55 4.16 -9.64
C GLU A 94 12.76 3.29 -10.89
N ALA A 95 12.57 3.87 -12.07
CA ALA A 95 12.82 3.18 -13.33
C ALA A 95 14.27 3.45 -13.75
N ILE A 96 15.14 2.51 -13.45
CA ILE A 96 16.56 2.53 -13.83
C ILE A 96 16.88 1.15 -14.40
N GLY A 97 17.58 1.11 -15.56
CA GLY A 97 18.06 -0.15 -16.13
C GLY A 97 19.02 -0.85 -15.19
N PHE A 98 18.97 -2.18 -15.15
CA PHE A 98 19.73 -3.02 -14.20
C PHE A 98 21.24 -2.68 -14.13
N PHE A 99 21.86 -2.37 -15.27
CA PHE A 99 23.30 -2.06 -15.33
C PHE A 99 23.66 -0.68 -14.75
N ASP A 100 22.67 0.19 -14.55
CA ASP A 100 22.85 1.54 -13.97
C ASP A 100 22.39 1.59 -12.50
N GLU A 101 21.79 0.50 -11.97
CA GLU A 101 21.40 0.39 -10.57
C GLU A 101 22.65 0.27 -9.68
N THR A 102 22.81 1.21 -8.74
CA THR A 102 23.92 1.18 -7.77
C THR A 102 23.55 0.36 -6.52
N ASP A 103 24.57 -0.13 -5.79
CA ASP A 103 24.37 -0.76 -4.47
C ASP A 103 23.59 0.14 -3.51
N GLY A 104 23.84 1.47 -3.56
CA GLY A 104 23.12 2.45 -2.76
C GLY A 104 21.64 2.55 -3.12
N ALA A 105 21.28 2.43 -4.42
CA ALA A 105 19.90 2.38 -4.87
C ALA A 105 19.18 1.13 -4.33
N TRP A 106 19.82 -0.04 -4.41
CA TRP A 106 19.34 -1.29 -3.82
C TRP A 106 19.12 -1.19 -2.31
N GLN A 107 20.09 -0.65 -1.57
CA GLN A 107 19.99 -0.48 -0.12
C GLN A 107 18.86 0.48 0.27
N LYS A 108 18.73 1.60 -0.43
CA LYS A 108 17.63 2.57 -0.22
C LYS A 108 16.27 1.92 -0.48
N MET A 109 16.15 1.18 -1.58
CA MET A 109 14.92 0.47 -1.94
C MET A 109 14.55 -0.56 -0.88
N PHE A 110 15.51 -1.36 -0.41
CA PHE A 110 15.33 -2.34 0.66
C PHE A 110 14.92 -1.66 1.99
N GLU A 111 15.62 -0.60 2.40
CA GLU A 111 15.33 0.09 3.65
C GLU A 111 13.91 0.65 3.67
N ILE A 112 13.49 1.31 2.59
CA ILE A 112 12.18 1.95 2.53
C ILE A 112 11.05 0.95 2.26
N ASN A 113 11.19 0.07 1.28
CA ASN A 113 10.09 -0.82 0.87
C ASN A 113 9.94 -2.05 1.77
N ILE A 114 11.02 -2.49 2.42
CA ILE A 114 11.03 -3.71 3.23
C ILE A 114 11.10 -3.39 4.72
N MET A 115 12.17 -2.71 5.15
CA MET A 115 12.43 -2.55 6.58
C MET A 115 11.39 -1.67 7.27
N SER A 116 10.78 -0.71 6.57
CA SER A 116 9.64 0.06 7.10
C SER A 116 8.50 -0.85 7.57
N GLY A 117 8.01 -1.71 6.67
CA GLY A 117 6.92 -2.63 6.95
C GLY A 117 7.29 -3.72 7.96
N VAL A 118 8.53 -4.24 7.91
CA VAL A 118 9.03 -5.24 8.86
C VAL A 118 9.06 -4.69 10.29
N ARG A 119 9.55 -3.46 10.48
CA ARG A 119 9.62 -2.82 11.82
C ARG A 119 8.24 -2.65 12.43
N LEU A 120 7.28 -2.12 11.67
CA LEU A 120 5.90 -1.92 12.14
C LEU A 120 5.18 -3.25 12.34
N ALA A 121 5.26 -4.17 11.38
CA ALA A 121 4.61 -5.47 11.48
C ALA A 121 5.12 -6.28 12.67
N ARG A 122 6.43 -6.27 12.96
CA ARG A 122 7.02 -6.97 14.11
C ARG A 122 6.37 -6.57 15.43
N GLN A 123 6.15 -5.28 15.64
CA GLN A 123 5.56 -4.79 16.89
C GLN A 123 4.04 -5.00 16.93
N TYR A 124 3.34 -4.60 15.87
CA TYR A 124 1.88 -4.68 15.87
C TYR A 124 1.36 -6.10 15.81
N LEU A 125 2.01 -7.00 15.06
CA LEU A 125 1.61 -8.40 14.99
C LEU A 125 1.67 -9.07 16.37
N ASN A 126 2.73 -8.80 17.17
CA ASN A 126 2.84 -9.34 18.51
C ASN A 126 1.61 -8.98 19.36
N GLY A 127 1.26 -7.70 19.43
CA GLY A 127 0.07 -7.25 20.17
C GLY A 127 -1.25 -7.76 19.58
N MET A 128 -1.35 -7.93 18.25
CA MET A 128 -2.52 -8.52 17.59
C MET A 128 -2.69 -10.00 17.97
N LEU A 129 -1.59 -10.76 18.03
CA LEU A 129 -1.61 -12.16 18.45
C LEU A 129 -2.05 -12.31 19.91
N GLU A 130 -1.56 -11.48 20.81
CA GLU A 130 -1.95 -11.44 22.22
C GLU A 130 -3.45 -11.17 22.40
N ARG A 131 -4.02 -10.25 21.59
CA ARG A 131 -5.46 -9.95 21.61
C ARG A 131 -6.32 -10.95 20.82
N GLY A 132 -5.69 -11.78 19.99
CA GLY A 132 -6.35 -12.76 19.15
C GLY A 132 -7.07 -12.19 17.92
N HIS A 133 -6.88 -10.89 17.59
CA HIS A 133 -7.45 -10.24 16.40
C HIS A 133 -6.57 -9.14 15.86
N GLY A 134 -6.65 -8.89 14.56
CA GLY A 134 -5.91 -7.85 13.85
C GLY A 134 -5.86 -8.09 12.35
N ARG A 135 -5.45 -7.07 11.60
CA ARG A 135 -5.29 -7.11 10.15
C ARG A 135 -3.97 -6.45 9.77
N ILE A 136 -3.16 -7.15 9.00
CA ILE A 136 -1.95 -6.57 8.37
C ILE A 136 -2.08 -6.77 6.87
N VAL A 137 -1.91 -5.67 6.13
CA VAL A 137 -1.90 -5.68 4.67
C VAL A 137 -0.61 -5.03 4.18
N PHE A 138 0.10 -5.70 3.29
CA PHE A 138 1.21 -5.13 2.54
C PHE A 138 0.71 -4.71 1.15
N ILE A 139 0.93 -3.46 0.78
CA ILE A 139 0.67 -3.00 -0.59
C ILE A 139 1.93 -3.31 -1.41
N SER A 140 1.85 -4.44 -2.11
CA SER A 140 2.91 -4.87 -3.01
C SER A 140 2.71 -4.26 -4.41
N SER A 141 2.80 -5.05 -5.46
CA SER A 141 2.60 -4.67 -6.86
C SER A 141 2.44 -5.94 -7.70
N GLU A 142 1.86 -5.82 -8.90
CA GLU A 142 1.95 -6.84 -9.93
C GLU A 142 3.41 -7.20 -10.25
N SER A 143 4.33 -6.23 -10.11
CA SER A 143 5.78 -6.43 -10.29
C SER A 143 6.38 -7.43 -9.28
N GLY A 144 5.67 -7.73 -8.20
CA GLY A 144 6.06 -8.77 -7.24
C GLY A 144 5.92 -10.20 -7.77
N ILE A 145 5.12 -10.41 -8.82
CA ILE A 145 4.90 -11.72 -9.48
C ILE A 145 5.22 -11.70 -10.98
N SER A 146 5.25 -10.52 -11.59
CA SER A 146 5.67 -10.29 -12.98
C SER A 146 6.69 -9.14 -13.01
N PRO A 147 7.96 -9.41 -12.66
CA PRO A 147 8.98 -8.37 -12.54
C PRO A 147 9.17 -7.55 -13.80
N ALA A 148 9.20 -6.23 -13.64
CA ALA A 148 9.48 -5.29 -14.72
C ALA A 148 11.00 -5.16 -14.90
N PRO A 149 11.54 -5.41 -16.11
CA PRO A 149 12.98 -5.42 -16.36
C PRO A 149 13.64 -4.04 -16.14
N GLU A 150 12.88 -2.97 -16.29
CA GLU A 150 13.32 -1.59 -16.06
C GLU A 150 13.29 -1.17 -14.58
N MET A 151 12.93 -2.07 -13.67
CA MET A 151 12.80 -1.80 -12.22
C MET A 151 13.16 -3.04 -11.40
N ALA A 152 14.34 -3.63 -11.62
CA ALA A 152 14.72 -4.90 -11.01
C ALA A 152 14.73 -4.82 -9.48
N HIS A 153 15.37 -3.81 -8.89
CA HIS A 153 15.42 -3.62 -7.44
C HIS A 153 14.03 -3.38 -6.82
N TYR A 154 13.17 -2.60 -7.48
CA TYR A 154 11.78 -2.42 -7.03
C TYR A 154 11.02 -3.74 -7.05
N SER A 155 11.04 -4.45 -8.19
CA SER A 155 10.34 -5.73 -8.35
C SER A 155 10.79 -6.76 -7.32
N ALA A 156 12.10 -6.85 -7.05
CA ALA A 156 12.65 -7.72 -6.02
C ALA A 156 12.09 -7.39 -4.62
N THR A 157 11.98 -6.09 -4.26
CA THR A 157 11.36 -5.73 -2.98
C THR A 157 9.87 -6.08 -2.93
N LYS A 158 9.15 -5.93 -4.03
CA LYS A 158 7.73 -6.28 -4.09
C LYS A 158 7.49 -7.80 -3.98
N THR A 159 8.35 -8.60 -4.60
CA THR A 159 8.36 -10.07 -4.39
C THR A 159 8.67 -10.43 -2.94
N MET A 160 9.67 -9.78 -2.32
CA MET A 160 10.02 -10.03 -0.92
C MET A 160 8.86 -9.73 0.03
N GLN A 161 8.06 -8.69 -0.22
CA GLN A 161 6.86 -8.40 0.58
C GLN A 161 5.86 -9.57 0.58
N LEU A 162 5.70 -10.30 -0.54
CA LEU A 162 4.81 -11.46 -0.61
C LEU A 162 5.31 -12.58 0.31
N GLY A 163 6.61 -12.88 0.26
CA GLY A 163 7.24 -13.87 1.15
C GLY A 163 7.13 -13.50 2.62
N ILE A 164 7.34 -12.23 2.97
CA ILE A 164 7.19 -11.71 4.34
C ILE A 164 5.75 -11.88 4.79
N ALA A 165 4.77 -11.39 4.03
CA ALA A 165 3.35 -11.47 4.40
C ALA A 165 2.92 -12.94 4.60
N ARG A 166 3.32 -13.84 3.71
CA ARG A 166 3.03 -15.27 3.81
C ARG A 166 3.65 -15.88 5.07
N SER A 167 4.90 -15.56 5.37
CA SER A 167 5.58 -16.07 6.57
C SER A 167 4.94 -15.57 7.87
N LEU A 168 4.54 -14.28 7.91
CA LEU A 168 3.86 -13.73 9.07
C LEU A 168 2.45 -14.34 9.26
N ALA A 169 1.76 -14.69 8.19
CA ALA A 169 0.46 -15.36 8.26
C ALA A 169 0.54 -16.73 8.95
N GLU A 170 1.66 -17.46 8.83
CA GLU A 170 1.83 -18.74 9.55
C GLU A 170 1.80 -18.59 11.07
N LEU A 171 2.24 -17.43 11.57
CA LEU A 171 2.24 -17.13 13.01
C LEU A 171 0.83 -16.90 13.56
N THR A 172 -0.17 -16.67 12.69
CA THR A 172 -1.53 -16.29 13.10
C THR A 172 -2.46 -17.49 13.35
N ARG A 173 -1.93 -18.72 13.24
CA ARG A 173 -2.71 -19.95 13.36
C ARG A 173 -3.53 -19.98 14.66
N GLY A 174 -4.81 -20.31 14.56
CA GLY A 174 -5.73 -20.40 15.70
C GLY A 174 -6.24 -19.05 16.23
N THR A 175 -5.90 -17.95 15.57
CA THR A 175 -6.38 -16.60 15.92
C THR A 175 -7.34 -16.04 14.87
N LYS A 176 -7.87 -14.83 15.09
CA LYS A 176 -8.61 -14.06 14.09
C LYS A 176 -7.71 -12.99 13.40
N VAL A 177 -6.40 -13.08 13.56
CA VAL A 177 -5.44 -12.21 12.88
C VAL A 177 -5.25 -12.70 11.45
N THR A 178 -5.20 -11.79 10.47
CA THR A 178 -4.82 -12.11 9.09
C THR A 178 -3.72 -11.20 8.59
N VAL A 179 -2.83 -11.76 7.76
CA VAL A 179 -1.75 -11.04 7.08
C VAL A 179 -1.81 -11.36 5.60
N ASN A 180 -2.00 -10.33 4.76
CA ASN A 180 -2.17 -10.49 3.32
C ASN A 180 -1.34 -9.45 2.55
N SER A 181 -1.17 -9.68 1.25
CA SER A 181 -0.65 -8.70 0.30
C SER A 181 -1.72 -8.34 -0.73
N VAL A 182 -1.86 -7.05 -1.04
CA VAL A 182 -2.63 -6.57 -2.19
C VAL A 182 -1.64 -6.13 -3.26
N LEU A 183 -1.89 -6.51 -4.50
CA LEU A 183 -1.00 -6.31 -5.63
C LEU A 183 -1.68 -5.39 -6.67
N PRO A 184 -1.56 -4.06 -6.52
CA PRO A 184 -2.06 -3.14 -7.53
C PRO A 184 -1.29 -3.28 -8.85
N GLY A 185 -1.97 -3.06 -9.96
CA GLY A 185 -1.37 -2.73 -11.25
C GLY A 185 -1.09 -1.23 -11.37
N PRO A 186 -0.79 -0.74 -12.59
CA PRO A 186 -0.59 0.68 -12.83
C PRO A 186 -1.80 1.50 -12.39
N THR A 187 -1.59 2.29 -11.32
CA THR A 187 -2.65 3.03 -10.65
C THR A 187 -2.45 4.53 -10.88
N ARG A 188 -3.52 5.26 -11.15
CA ARG A 188 -3.52 6.70 -11.39
C ARG A 188 -3.15 7.46 -10.13
N THR A 189 -1.90 7.84 -10.00
CA THR A 189 -1.35 8.69 -8.95
C THR A 189 -0.52 9.79 -9.59
N ASP A 190 -0.34 10.91 -8.90
CA ASP A 190 0.49 12.03 -9.40
C ASP A 190 1.86 11.56 -9.89
N GLY A 191 2.47 10.61 -9.17
CA GLY A 191 3.77 10.03 -9.54
C GLY A 191 3.73 9.22 -10.82
N VAL A 192 2.68 8.42 -11.04
CA VAL A 192 2.49 7.62 -12.26
C VAL A 192 2.11 8.51 -13.43
N GLU A 193 1.23 9.49 -13.24
CA GLU A 193 0.87 10.45 -14.28
C GLU A 193 2.07 11.24 -14.75
N LYS A 194 2.90 11.74 -13.81
CA LYS A 194 4.15 12.42 -14.15
C LYS A 194 5.11 11.49 -14.91
N PHE A 195 5.30 10.26 -14.43
CA PHE A 195 6.15 9.28 -15.11
C PHE A 195 5.69 9.02 -16.56
N ILE A 196 4.39 8.83 -16.77
CA ILE A 196 3.81 8.63 -18.10
C ILE A 196 4.07 9.87 -19.00
N GLN A 197 3.90 11.07 -18.46
CA GLN A 197 4.16 12.31 -19.20
C GLN A 197 5.64 12.48 -19.54
N ASP A 198 6.54 12.06 -18.66
CA ASP A 198 8.00 12.08 -18.91
C ASP A 198 8.40 11.08 -20.01
N VAL A 199 7.71 9.91 -20.09
CA VAL A 199 7.93 8.90 -21.15
C VAL A 199 7.36 9.34 -22.50
N PHE A 200 6.24 10.05 -22.51
CA PHE A 200 5.54 10.49 -23.74
C PHE A 200 5.39 12.02 -23.78
N PRO A 201 6.49 12.78 -23.89
CA PRO A 201 6.43 14.23 -23.89
C PRO A 201 5.67 14.76 -25.12
N GLY A 202 4.87 15.80 -24.91
CA GLY A 202 4.12 16.46 -26.00
C GLY A 202 2.75 15.85 -26.31
N LEU A 203 2.37 14.74 -25.65
CA LEU A 203 1.00 14.21 -25.70
C LEU A 203 0.15 14.82 -24.58
N THR A 204 -1.16 14.85 -24.80
CA THR A 204 -2.08 15.10 -23.68
C THR A 204 -2.03 13.96 -22.68
N GLN A 205 -2.44 14.19 -21.44
CA GLN A 205 -2.45 13.14 -20.40
C GLN A 205 -3.22 11.89 -20.83
N ALA A 206 -4.37 12.07 -21.47
CA ALA A 206 -5.20 10.95 -21.93
C ALA A 206 -4.54 10.16 -23.07
N GLU A 207 -3.88 10.83 -24.02
CA GLU A 207 -3.14 10.18 -25.10
C GLU A 207 -1.93 9.43 -24.58
N ALA A 208 -1.17 10.04 -23.64
CA ALA A 208 -0.01 9.45 -23.02
C ALA A 208 -0.39 8.19 -22.19
N GLU A 209 -1.49 8.25 -21.43
CA GLU A 209 -2.02 7.10 -20.70
C GLU A 209 -2.41 5.96 -21.64
N CYS A 210 -3.18 6.27 -22.70
CA CYS A 210 -3.61 5.29 -23.67
C CYS A 210 -2.40 4.59 -24.32
N ARG A 211 -1.39 5.37 -24.70
CA ARG A 211 -0.17 4.88 -25.30
C ARG A 211 0.67 4.06 -24.32
N PHE A 212 0.80 4.51 -23.07
CA PHE A 212 1.48 3.77 -22.02
C PHE A 212 0.87 2.38 -21.79
N ILE A 213 -0.46 2.30 -21.70
CA ILE A 213 -1.14 1.00 -21.54
C ILE A 213 -0.88 0.11 -22.74
N ALA A 214 -1.01 0.65 -23.97
CA ALA A 214 -0.83 -0.14 -25.19
C ALA A 214 0.60 -0.65 -25.37
N GLU A 215 1.61 0.16 -25.06
CA GLU A 215 3.01 -0.18 -25.33
C GLU A 215 3.70 -0.87 -24.13
N ASN A 216 3.44 -0.41 -22.90
CA ASN A 216 4.14 -0.89 -21.71
C ASN A 216 3.33 -1.90 -20.89
N ARG A 217 2.01 -1.96 -21.08
CA ARG A 217 1.12 -2.89 -20.35
C ARG A 217 0.11 -3.57 -21.29
N PRO A 218 0.56 -4.15 -22.44
CA PRO A 218 -0.34 -4.66 -23.47
C PRO A 218 -1.18 -5.87 -23.03
N THR A 219 -0.87 -6.46 -21.88
CA THR A 219 -1.63 -7.59 -21.33
C THR A 219 -2.77 -7.18 -20.41
N SER A 220 -2.89 -5.89 -20.09
CA SER A 220 -3.96 -5.37 -19.23
C SER A 220 -5.33 -5.66 -19.84
N LEU A 221 -6.17 -6.40 -19.10
CA LEU A 221 -7.55 -6.71 -19.57
C LEU A 221 -8.49 -5.53 -19.38
N ILE A 222 -8.24 -4.65 -18.40
CA ILE A 222 -9.07 -3.44 -18.21
C ILE A 222 -8.67 -2.30 -19.12
N GLY A 223 -7.48 -2.32 -19.73
CA GLY A 223 -7.03 -1.37 -20.75
C GLY A 223 -6.93 0.10 -20.30
N ARG A 224 -6.77 0.36 -18.99
CA ARG A 224 -6.66 1.69 -18.40
C ARG A 224 -5.84 1.67 -17.12
N LEU A 225 -5.45 2.85 -16.64
CA LEU A 225 -4.96 2.95 -15.25
C LEU A 225 -6.10 2.61 -14.27
N ILE A 226 -5.70 2.02 -13.14
CA ILE A 226 -6.59 1.73 -12.03
C ILE A 226 -6.86 3.03 -11.27
N ASP A 227 -8.10 3.27 -10.88
CA ASP A 227 -8.43 4.37 -9.97
C ASP A 227 -7.92 3.98 -8.56
N PRO A 228 -7.18 4.87 -7.85
CA PRO A 228 -6.69 4.58 -6.50
C PRO A 228 -7.81 4.16 -5.53
N ARG A 229 -9.02 4.61 -5.75
CA ARG A 229 -10.20 4.25 -4.95
C ARG A 229 -10.56 2.78 -5.10
N GLU A 230 -10.40 2.20 -6.29
CA GLU A 230 -10.63 0.76 -6.52
C GLU A 230 -9.70 -0.08 -5.61
N ILE A 231 -8.46 0.38 -5.40
CA ILE A 231 -7.53 -0.26 -4.46
C ILE A 231 -7.94 -0.02 -3.01
N GLY A 232 -8.38 1.19 -2.68
CA GLY A 232 -8.89 1.54 -1.35
C GLY A 232 -10.01 0.62 -0.90
N ASP A 233 -10.99 0.40 -1.76
CA ASP A 233 -12.17 -0.44 -1.49
C ASP A 233 -11.79 -1.92 -1.29
N ILE A 234 -10.87 -2.44 -2.11
CA ILE A 234 -10.32 -3.80 -1.94
C ILE A 234 -9.61 -3.94 -0.59
N VAL A 235 -8.76 -2.97 -0.22
CA VAL A 235 -8.03 -3.00 1.06
C VAL A 235 -9.00 -2.92 2.24
N ALA A 236 -10.02 -2.06 2.18
CA ALA A 236 -11.05 -1.97 3.22
C ALA A 236 -11.79 -3.31 3.39
N PHE A 237 -12.15 -3.98 2.28
CA PHE A 237 -12.74 -5.31 2.33
C PHE A 237 -11.81 -6.33 3.00
N VAL A 238 -10.54 -6.39 2.59
CA VAL A 238 -9.53 -7.31 3.14
C VAL A 238 -9.29 -7.08 4.63
N CYS A 239 -9.40 -5.83 5.08
CA CYS A 239 -9.27 -5.47 6.50
C CYS A 239 -10.52 -5.81 7.33
N SER A 240 -11.64 -6.14 6.71
CA SER A 240 -12.90 -6.40 7.40
C SER A 240 -13.01 -7.83 7.95
N ALA A 241 -13.98 -8.06 8.83
CA ALA A 241 -14.34 -9.39 9.29
C ALA A 241 -14.95 -10.28 8.17
N ARG A 242 -15.44 -9.67 7.09
CA ARG A 242 -16.00 -10.40 5.93
C ARG A 242 -14.95 -11.12 5.11
N ALA A 243 -13.69 -10.70 5.22
CA ALA A 243 -12.53 -11.33 4.58
C ALA A 243 -11.78 -12.30 5.51
N SER A 244 -12.40 -12.78 6.59
CA SER A 244 -11.75 -13.60 7.63
C SER A 244 -11.14 -14.91 7.13
N VAL A 245 -11.58 -15.42 5.99
CA VAL A 245 -11.01 -16.63 5.35
C VAL A 245 -9.80 -16.33 4.45
N ILE A 246 -9.51 -15.06 4.21
CA ILE A 246 -8.37 -14.62 3.39
C ILE A 246 -7.20 -14.36 4.32
N ASN A 247 -6.24 -15.29 4.35
CA ASN A 247 -5.03 -15.18 5.17
C ASN A 247 -3.82 -15.78 4.45
N GLY A 248 -2.71 -15.09 4.43
CA GLY A 248 -1.50 -15.47 3.71
C GLY A 248 -1.62 -15.39 2.19
N SER A 249 -2.58 -14.60 1.68
CA SER A 249 -2.92 -14.53 0.27
C SER A 249 -2.29 -13.31 -0.42
N CYS A 250 -2.01 -13.47 -1.72
CA CYS A 250 -1.68 -12.41 -2.65
C CYS A 250 -2.94 -12.03 -3.43
N ILE A 251 -3.56 -10.89 -3.08
CA ILE A 251 -4.80 -10.44 -3.69
C ILE A 251 -4.44 -9.56 -4.88
N ARG A 252 -4.66 -10.07 -6.08
CA ARG A 252 -4.37 -9.38 -7.34
C ARG A 252 -5.44 -8.33 -7.61
N ALA A 253 -5.01 -7.08 -7.73
CA ALA A 253 -5.83 -5.92 -8.03
C ALA A 253 -5.17 -5.13 -9.19
N GLU A 254 -4.83 -5.84 -10.28
CA GLU A 254 -3.92 -5.36 -11.33
C GLU A 254 -4.57 -5.32 -12.73
N GLY A 255 -5.89 -5.50 -12.77
CA GLY A 255 -6.65 -5.38 -14.02
C GLY A 255 -6.39 -6.50 -15.03
N GLY A 256 -5.98 -7.68 -14.56
CA GLY A 256 -5.70 -8.84 -15.44
C GLY A 256 -4.40 -8.71 -16.22
N LEU A 257 -3.47 -7.88 -15.75
CA LEU A 257 -2.17 -7.64 -16.39
C LEU A 257 -1.28 -8.89 -16.37
N VAL A 258 -1.27 -9.60 -15.26
CA VAL A 258 -0.44 -10.80 -15.05
C VAL A 258 -1.14 -12.04 -15.58
N ARG A 259 -0.49 -12.75 -16.50
CA ARG A 259 -1.08 -13.89 -17.25
C ARG A 259 -1.07 -15.23 -16.51
N THR A 260 -0.63 -15.29 -15.26
CA THR A 260 -0.67 -16.53 -14.48
C THR A 260 -2.07 -16.76 -13.88
N ILE A 261 -2.42 -18.01 -13.62
CA ILE A 261 -3.69 -18.37 -12.99
C ILE A 261 -3.59 -18.14 -11.46
N CYS A 262 -2.39 -18.29 -10.91
CA CYS A 262 -2.07 -18.13 -9.49
C CYS A 262 -1.06 -17.02 -9.30
#